data_40216a17185157057f30c70033bfcf34
#
_entry.id   40216a17185157057f30c70033bfcf34
#
_cell.length_a   1.000
_cell.length_b   1.000
_cell.length_c   1.000
_cell.angle_alpha   90.00
_cell.angle_beta   90.00
_cell.angle_gamma   90.00
#
_symmetry.space_group_name_H-M   'P 1'
#
loop_
_entity.id
_entity.type
_entity.pdbx_description
1 polymer ?
#
loop_
_entity_poly.entity_id
_entity_poly.type
_entity_poly.pdbx_seq_one_letter_code
_entity_poly.pdbx_strand_id
1 'polypeptide(L)'
;MIYQPAEDSYLMSRILKEKVPGLLKLNPELKFLEIGAGSGIHLQTAKTLGIKNIFSSDIDKASVSHCNLLGFQCIQSDLFENIQGNFNIIIFNPPYLPEDEREPESSKRATTGGKKGNEIIIKFLEQAKNHLSLEGKIFLITSSLAEDVNFSQLGYNAKEIGCENLFFERLCIFELTREQI
;
A
#
# COMPACT_ATOMS: atom_id res chain seq x y z
N MET A 1 -10.94 2.23 14.42
CA MET A 1 -10.73 3.72 14.29
C MET A 1 -10.05 3.95 12.96
N ILE A 2 -10.56 4.89 12.14
CA ILE A 2 -9.95 5.18 10.83
C ILE A 2 -8.59 5.84 11.05
N TYR A 3 -7.54 5.29 10.41
CA TYR A 3 -6.20 5.87 10.44
C TYR A 3 -6.22 7.29 9.85
N GLN A 4 -5.71 8.25 10.60
CA GLN A 4 -5.59 9.62 10.11
C GLN A 4 -4.31 9.77 9.30
N PRO A 5 -4.35 10.48 8.14
CA PRO A 5 -3.15 10.66 7.33
C PRO A 5 -2.00 11.27 8.13
N ALA A 6 -0.82 10.69 7.98
CA ALA A 6 0.43 11.14 8.59
C ALA A 6 1.54 11.22 7.52
N GLU A 7 2.77 11.34 7.93
CA GLU A 7 3.95 11.52 7.06
C GLU A 7 4.07 10.43 5.99
N ASP A 8 3.79 9.18 6.36
CA ASP A 8 3.73 8.03 5.46
C ASP A 8 2.71 8.22 4.33
N SER A 9 1.49 8.65 4.70
CA SER A 9 0.41 8.91 3.74
C SER A 9 0.76 10.07 2.79
N TYR A 10 1.41 11.10 3.30
CA TYR A 10 1.84 12.23 2.47
C TYR A 10 3.01 11.85 1.56
N LEU A 11 3.94 11.02 2.03
CA LEU A 11 5.03 10.48 1.22
C LEU A 11 4.48 9.65 0.05
N MET A 12 3.55 8.72 0.29
CA MET A 12 2.90 7.92 -0.77
C MET A 12 2.16 8.82 -1.75
N SER A 13 1.38 9.79 -1.27
CA SER A 13 0.66 10.73 -2.15
C SER A 13 1.60 11.54 -3.04
N ARG A 14 2.78 11.93 -2.55
CA ARG A 14 3.83 12.62 -3.32
C ARG A 14 4.38 11.72 -4.43
N ILE A 15 4.68 10.47 -4.12
CA ILE A 15 5.17 9.49 -5.10
C ILE A 15 4.12 9.20 -6.17
N LEU A 16 2.85 9.05 -5.80
CA LEU A 16 1.78 8.87 -6.77
C LEU A 16 1.70 10.05 -7.76
N LYS A 17 1.79 11.29 -7.26
CA LYS A 17 1.79 12.50 -8.11
C LYS A 17 2.97 12.54 -9.08
N GLU A 18 4.11 11.98 -8.70
CA GLU A 18 5.30 11.92 -9.56
C GLU A 18 5.20 10.80 -10.61
N LYS A 19 4.78 9.60 -10.22
CA LYS A 19 4.84 8.40 -11.06
C LYS A 19 3.61 8.18 -11.94
N VAL A 20 2.42 8.42 -11.40
CA VAL A 20 1.15 8.08 -12.07
C VAL A 20 0.95 8.80 -13.41
N PRO A 21 1.26 10.11 -13.58
CA PRO A 21 1.05 10.77 -14.86
C PRO A 21 1.80 10.12 -16.03
N GLY A 22 3.01 9.62 -15.78
CA GLY A 22 3.78 8.86 -16.78
C GLY A 22 3.14 7.52 -17.13
N LEU A 23 2.63 6.81 -16.14
CA LEU A 23 1.97 5.51 -16.32
C LEU A 23 0.62 5.66 -17.05
N LEU A 24 -0.16 6.70 -16.75
CA LEU A 24 -1.41 7.00 -17.44
C LEU A 24 -1.21 7.35 -18.92
N LYS A 25 -0.09 7.98 -19.28
CA LYS A 25 0.25 8.23 -20.71
C LYS A 25 0.46 6.94 -21.47
N LEU A 26 1.03 5.91 -20.82
CA LEU A 26 1.27 4.61 -21.44
C LEU A 26 0.02 3.72 -21.43
N ASN A 27 -0.78 3.79 -20.37
CA ASN A 27 -2.03 3.04 -20.23
C ASN A 27 -3.12 3.93 -19.59
N PRO A 28 -3.95 4.63 -20.39
CA PRO A 28 -5.03 5.47 -19.88
C PRO A 28 -6.13 4.73 -19.10
N GLU A 29 -6.26 3.43 -19.30
CA GLU A 29 -7.26 2.57 -18.65
C GLU A 29 -6.65 1.68 -17.54
N LEU A 30 -5.48 2.09 -17.01
CA LEU A 30 -4.83 1.34 -15.93
C LEU A 30 -5.76 1.13 -14.75
N LYS A 31 -5.63 -0.04 -14.10
CA LYS A 31 -6.35 -0.41 -12.89
C LYS A 31 -5.46 -0.20 -11.68
N PHE A 32 -5.96 0.56 -10.74
CA PHE A 32 -5.31 0.89 -9.47
C PHE A 32 -5.99 0.15 -8.32
N LEU A 33 -5.20 -0.43 -7.43
CA LEU A 33 -5.68 -1.07 -6.20
C LEU A 33 -4.92 -0.51 -4.99
N GLU A 34 -5.65 -0.10 -3.98
CA GLU A 34 -5.12 0.18 -2.64
C GLU A 34 -5.53 -0.92 -1.67
N ILE A 35 -4.55 -1.54 -1.01
CA ILE A 35 -4.75 -2.42 0.14
C ILE A 35 -4.59 -1.57 1.41
N GLY A 36 -5.55 -1.68 2.35
CA GLY A 36 -5.55 -0.85 3.56
C GLY A 36 -5.91 0.61 3.26
N ALA A 37 -7.11 0.85 2.72
CA ALA A 37 -7.54 2.18 2.24
C ALA A 37 -7.63 3.26 3.34
N GLY A 38 -7.86 2.87 4.59
CA GLY A 38 -7.89 3.77 5.74
C GLY A 38 -8.80 4.98 5.54
N SER A 39 -8.19 6.16 5.52
CA SER A 39 -8.88 7.45 5.30
C SER A 39 -9.28 7.72 3.85
N GLY A 40 -8.81 6.93 2.88
CA GLY A 40 -9.04 7.14 1.46
C GLY A 40 -8.22 8.26 0.82
N ILE A 41 -7.19 8.78 1.48
CA ILE A 41 -6.36 9.88 0.96
C ILE A 41 -5.68 9.52 -0.37
N HIS A 42 -5.21 8.29 -0.51
CA HIS A 42 -4.55 7.85 -1.74
C HIS A 42 -5.56 7.59 -2.86
N LEU A 43 -6.77 7.14 -2.53
CA LEU A 43 -7.88 7.00 -3.50
C LEU A 43 -8.26 8.38 -4.07
N GLN A 44 -8.35 9.40 -3.20
CA GLN A 44 -8.59 10.77 -3.63
C GLN A 44 -7.45 11.31 -4.50
N THR A 45 -6.20 11.02 -4.12
CA THR A 45 -5.02 11.37 -4.91
C THR A 45 -5.08 10.70 -6.28
N ALA A 46 -5.34 9.40 -6.35
CA ALA A 46 -5.47 8.64 -7.60
C ALA A 46 -6.56 9.21 -8.52
N LYS A 47 -7.73 9.54 -7.96
CA LYS A 47 -8.85 10.17 -8.68
C LYS A 47 -8.45 11.54 -9.24
N THR A 48 -7.78 12.37 -8.44
CA THR A 48 -7.33 13.71 -8.85
C THR A 48 -6.30 13.63 -9.99
N LEU A 49 -5.49 12.56 -10.03
CA LEU A 49 -4.53 12.31 -11.10
C LEU A 49 -5.18 11.78 -12.39
N GLY A 50 -6.47 11.49 -12.38
CA GLY A 50 -7.23 11.05 -13.55
C GLY A 50 -7.34 9.54 -13.72
N ILE A 51 -6.99 8.75 -12.71
CA ILE A 51 -7.24 7.30 -12.74
C ILE A 51 -8.75 7.06 -12.68
N LYS A 52 -9.28 6.27 -13.63
CA LYS A 52 -10.70 5.96 -13.75
C LYS A 52 -11.07 4.67 -13.02
N ASN A 53 -10.19 3.68 -13.07
CA ASN A 53 -10.43 2.34 -12.54
C ASN A 53 -9.73 2.20 -11.18
N ILE A 54 -10.38 2.69 -10.12
CA ILE A 54 -9.87 2.70 -8.75
C ILE A 54 -10.62 1.66 -7.93
N PHE A 55 -9.87 0.75 -7.32
CA PHE A 55 -10.34 -0.30 -6.42
C PHE A 55 -9.61 -0.18 -5.09
N SER A 56 -10.26 -0.62 -4.02
CA SER A 56 -9.62 -0.63 -2.72
C SER A 56 -10.19 -1.70 -1.79
N SER A 57 -9.42 -2.03 -0.78
CA SER A 57 -9.87 -2.89 0.31
C SER A 57 -9.32 -2.41 1.65
N ASP A 58 -9.99 -2.81 2.71
CA ASP A 58 -9.51 -2.63 4.07
C ASP A 58 -10.04 -3.78 4.93
N ILE A 59 -9.28 -4.18 5.95
CA ILE A 59 -9.73 -5.16 6.94
C ILE A 59 -10.74 -4.55 7.92
N ASP A 60 -10.62 -3.23 8.19
CA ASP A 60 -11.52 -2.50 9.10
C ASP A 60 -12.80 -2.07 8.36
N LYS A 61 -13.92 -2.61 8.81
CA LYS A 61 -15.26 -2.28 8.29
C LYS A 61 -15.57 -0.78 8.35
N ALA A 62 -15.04 -0.05 9.31
CA ALA A 62 -15.26 1.39 9.42
C ALA A 62 -14.56 2.15 8.28
N SER A 63 -13.31 1.76 7.96
CA SER A 63 -12.57 2.29 6.80
C SER A 63 -13.27 1.97 5.49
N VAL A 64 -13.75 0.75 5.32
CA VAL A 64 -14.56 0.34 4.13
C VAL A 64 -15.79 1.23 3.98
N SER A 65 -16.58 1.39 5.05
CA SER A 65 -17.78 2.23 5.02
C SER A 65 -17.45 3.68 4.70
N HIS A 66 -16.37 4.20 5.28
CA HIS A 66 -15.90 5.56 5.03
C HIS A 66 -15.52 5.78 3.55
N CYS A 67 -14.70 4.91 2.99
CA CYS A 67 -14.29 5.02 1.57
C CYS A 67 -15.47 4.90 0.62
N ASN A 68 -16.44 4.03 0.92
CA ASN A 68 -17.68 3.92 0.13
C ASN A 68 -18.53 5.20 0.22
N LEU A 69 -18.62 5.85 1.37
CA LEU A 69 -19.29 7.16 1.52
C LEU A 69 -18.58 8.28 0.73
N LEU A 70 -17.26 8.19 0.55
CA LEU A 70 -16.50 9.10 -0.31
C LEU A 70 -16.70 8.81 -1.83
N GLY A 71 -17.47 7.78 -2.17
CA GLY A 71 -17.78 7.40 -3.55
C GLY A 71 -16.70 6.53 -4.21
N PHE A 72 -15.87 5.83 -3.43
CA PHE A 72 -14.93 4.84 -3.92
C PHE A 72 -15.48 3.41 -3.76
N GLN A 73 -15.04 2.50 -4.62
CA GLN A 73 -15.32 1.09 -4.47
C GLN A 73 -14.31 0.48 -3.48
N CYS A 74 -14.75 0.25 -2.24
CA CYS A 74 -13.94 -0.38 -1.20
C CYS A 74 -14.65 -1.62 -0.66
N ILE A 75 -13.94 -2.73 -0.55
CA ILE A 75 -14.47 -3.99 -0.01
C ILE A 75 -13.74 -4.41 1.25
N GLN A 76 -14.43 -5.13 2.13
CA GLN A 76 -13.77 -5.68 3.31
C GLN A 76 -12.96 -6.91 2.93
N SER A 77 -11.66 -6.91 3.24
CA SER A 77 -10.73 -7.99 2.90
C SER A 77 -9.52 -7.99 3.84
N ASP A 78 -9.08 -9.15 4.29
CA ASP A 78 -7.73 -9.32 4.81
C ASP A 78 -6.79 -9.47 3.62
N LEU A 79 -6.00 -8.40 3.35
CA LEU A 79 -5.18 -8.30 2.15
C LEU A 79 -5.99 -8.63 0.88
N PHE A 80 -5.66 -9.72 0.17
CA PHE A 80 -6.25 -10.08 -1.11
C PHE A 80 -7.36 -11.14 -1.04
N GLU A 81 -7.79 -11.59 0.15
CA GLU A 81 -8.75 -12.70 0.29
C GLU A 81 -10.03 -12.53 -0.55
N ASN A 82 -10.55 -11.31 -0.65
CA ASN A 82 -11.76 -10.98 -1.40
C ASN A 82 -11.47 -10.17 -2.67
N ILE A 83 -10.20 -10.00 -3.05
CA ILE A 83 -9.81 -9.26 -4.24
C ILE A 83 -9.78 -10.20 -5.45
N GLN A 84 -10.33 -9.74 -6.57
CA GLN A 84 -10.30 -10.45 -7.84
C GLN A 84 -9.69 -9.60 -8.95
N GLY A 85 -9.05 -10.28 -9.90
CA GLY A 85 -8.46 -9.64 -11.07
C GLY A 85 -7.02 -9.17 -10.88
N ASN A 86 -6.50 -8.49 -11.92
CA ASN A 86 -5.12 -8.01 -11.97
C ASN A 86 -5.10 -6.49 -12.11
N PHE A 87 -4.11 -5.88 -11.50
CA PHE A 87 -3.96 -4.44 -11.39
C PHE A 87 -2.61 -3.98 -11.95
N ASN A 88 -2.59 -2.79 -12.54
CA ASN A 88 -1.39 -2.18 -13.10
C ASN A 88 -0.59 -1.44 -12.01
N ILE A 89 -1.30 -0.91 -11.02
CA ILE A 89 -0.70 -0.30 -9.83
C ILE A 89 -1.36 -0.93 -8.62
N ILE A 90 -0.55 -1.43 -7.70
CA ILE A 90 -0.99 -1.82 -6.35
C ILE A 90 -0.22 -0.96 -5.37
N ILE A 91 -0.90 -0.35 -4.41
CA ILE A 91 -0.23 0.36 -3.33
C ILE A 91 -0.59 -0.25 -1.98
N PHE A 92 0.36 -0.18 -1.06
CA PHE A 92 0.16 -0.57 0.31
C PHE A 92 0.98 0.31 1.25
N ASN A 93 0.29 0.94 2.18
CA ASN A 93 0.87 1.54 3.37
C ASN A 93 0.54 0.62 4.54
N PRO A 94 1.38 -0.40 4.81
CA PRO A 94 1.07 -1.41 5.82
C PRO A 94 1.24 -0.86 7.24
N PRO A 95 0.67 -1.52 8.25
CA PRO A 95 1.24 -1.47 9.59
C PRO A 95 2.65 -2.08 9.52
N TYR A 96 3.66 -1.37 9.99
CA TYR A 96 5.08 -1.74 9.85
C TYR A 96 5.88 -1.65 11.15
N LEU A 97 5.26 -1.24 12.25
CA LEU A 97 5.97 -1.19 13.54
C LEU A 97 6.10 -2.60 14.14
N PRO A 98 7.24 -2.94 14.74
CA PRO A 98 7.36 -4.13 15.58
C PRO A 98 6.39 -4.08 16.76
N GLU A 99 5.93 -5.25 17.19
CA GLU A 99 4.99 -5.35 18.33
C GLU A 99 5.59 -4.75 19.60
N ASP A 100 4.86 -3.85 20.26
CA ASP A 100 5.17 -3.30 21.56
C ASP A 100 4.04 -3.69 22.54
N GLU A 101 4.39 -4.35 23.65
CA GLU A 101 3.42 -4.76 24.67
C GLU A 101 2.70 -3.57 25.32
N ARG A 102 3.30 -2.38 25.29
CA ARG A 102 2.75 -1.14 25.83
C ARG A 102 1.75 -0.46 24.89
N GLU A 103 1.67 -0.92 23.63
CA GLU A 103 0.77 -0.33 22.66
C GLU A 103 -0.69 -0.71 22.93
N PRO A 104 -1.63 0.27 22.95
CA PRO A 104 -3.05 -0.03 23.09
C PRO A 104 -3.58 -0.91 21.96
N GLU A 105 -4.42 -1.90 22.30
CA GLU A 105 -5.06 -2.79 21.29
C GLU A 105 -5.82 -2.02 20.21
N SER A 106 -6.30 -0.82 20.49
CA SER A 106 -7.02 0.01 19.53
C SER A 106 -6.16 0.54 18.40
N SER A 107 -4.84 0.70 18.61
CA SER A 107 -3.89 1.19 17.59
C SER A 107 -3.16 0.06 16.87
N LYS A 108 -2.91 -1.07 17.52
CA LYS A 108 -2.13 -2.20 17.00
C LYS A 108 -2.48 -2.59 15.56
N ARG A 109 -3.77 -2.62 15.21
CA ARG A 109 -4.19 -2.98 13.84
C ARG A 109 -3.70 -2.02 12.76
N ALA A 110 -3.48 -0.77 13.11
CA ALA A 110 -3.07 0.26 12.18
C ALA A 110 -1.55 0.46 12.14
N THR A 111 -0.83 0.01 13.16
CA THR A 111 0.58 0.32 13.37
C THR A 111 1.47 -0.91 13.41
N THR A 112 1.01 -2.03 14.01
CA THR A 112 1.83 -3.22 14.25
C THR A 112 1.83 -4.17 13.04
N GLY A 113 3.00 -4.35 12.44
CA GLY A 113 3.23 -5.26 11.30
C GLY A 113 3.60 -6.70 11.68
N GLY A 114 3.55 -7.02 12.98
CA GLY A 114 3.98 -8.30 13.57
C GLY A 114 5.13 -8.12 14.54
N LYS A 115 5.72 -9.22 15.02
CA LYS A 115 6.82 -9.20 16.01
C LYS A 115 8.06 -8.43 15.52
N LYS A 116 8.34 -8.52 14.23
CA LYS A 116 9.48 -7.89 13.56
C LYS A 116 9.06 -6.66 12.73
N GLY A 117 7.76 -6.43 12.57
CA GLY A 117 7.18 -5.34 11.79
C GLY A 117 7.08 -5.60 10.29
N ASN A 118 7.62 -6.71 9.77
CA ASN A 118 7.63 -7.01 8.34
C ASN A 118 6.72 -8.18 7.92
N GLU A 119 6.09 -8.88 8.86
CA GLU A 119 5.33 -10.09 8.58
C GLU A 119 4.11 -9.82 7.66
N ILE A 120 3.41 -8.71 7.89
CA ILE A 120 2.29 -8.32 7.04
C ILE A 120 2.76 -7.96 5.63
N ILE A 121 3.92 -7.31 5.51
CA ILE A 121 4.54 -6.97 4.21
C ILE A 121 4.88 -8.26 3.44
N ILE A 122 5.46 -9.24 4.11
CA ILE A 122 5.80 -10.53 3.47
C ILE A 122 4.53 -11.24 2.98
N LYS A 123 3.49 -11.36 3.85
CA LYS A 123 2.19 -11.95 3.49
C LYS A 123 1.55 -11.23 2.30
N PHE A 124 1.59 -9.90 2.31
CA PHE A 124 1.10 -9.07 1.20
C PHE A 124 1.84 -9.38 -0.11
N LEU A 125 3.16 -9.40 -0.10
CA LEU A 125 3.97 -9.62 -1.31
C LEU A 125 3.78 -11.04 -1.88
N GLU A 126 3.64 -12.05 -1.04
CA GLU A 126 3.34 -13.42 -1.47
C GLU A 126 2.01 -13.50 -2.23
N GLN A 127 0.98 -12.78 -1.79
CA GLN A 127 -0.33 -12.76 -2.42
C GLN A 127 -0.38 -11.84 -3.65
N ALA A 128 0.27 -10.67 -3.59
CA ALA A 128 0.23 -9.64 -4.62
C ALA A 128 0.67 -10.14 -6.00
N LYS A 129 1.52 -11.17 -6.07
CA LYS A 129 1.93 -11.80 -7.34
C LYS A 129 0.76 -12.24 -8.19
N ASN A 130 -0.30 -12.76 -7.57
CA ASN A 130 -1.45 -13.28 -8.30
C ASN A 130 -2.38 -12.17 -8.82
N HIS A 131 -2.17 -10.93 -8.36
CA HIS A 131 -3.00 -9.77 -8.65
C HIS A 131 -2.26 -8.64 -9.37
N LEU A 132 -0.95 -8.77 -9.57
CA LEU A 132 -0.16 -7.81 -10.30
C LEU A 132 -0.18 -8.13 -11.79
N SER A 133 -0.48 -7.17 -12.66
CA SER A 133 -0.35 -7.32 -14.11
C SER A 133 1.11 -7.57 -14.49
N LEU A 134 1.37 -8.08 -15.70
CA LEU A 134 2.72 -8.42 -16.17
C LEU A 134 3.67 -7.23 -16.06
N GLU A 135 3.25 -6.06 -16.52
CA GLU A 135 3.99 -4.79 -16.43
C GLU A 135 3.56 -3.94 -15.23
N GLY A 136 2.90 -4.57 -14.26
CA GLY A 136 2.38 -3.89 -13.08
C GLY A 136 3.48 -3.49 -12.11
N LYS A 137 3.15 -2.51 -11.27
CA LYS A 137 4.04 -1.97 -10.25
C LYS A 137 3.35 -1.98 -8.89
N ILE A 138 4.13 -2.30 -7.87
CA ILE A 138 3.70 -2.11 -6.48
C ILE A 138 4.45 -0.91 -5.92
N PHE A 139 3.75 0.01 -5.26
CA PHE A 139 4.37 1.02 -4.41
C PHE A 139 4.11 0.65 -2.96
N LEU A 140 5.17 0.33 -2.24
CA LEU A 140 5.14 -0.19 -0.88
C LEU A 140 5.92 0.72 0.05
N ILE A 141 5.32 1.13 1.15
CA ILE A 141 6.03 1.81 2.24
C ILE A 141 6.70 0.78 3.15
N THR A 142 7.91 1.08 3.56
CA THR A 142 8.66 0.38 4.60
C THR A 142 9.24 1.37 5.60
N SER A 143 9.53 0.89 6.79
CA SER A 143 10.14 1.66 7.87
C SER A 143 11.47 1.05 8.28
N SER A 144 12.43 1.90 8.65
CA SER A 144 13.69 1.47 9.27
C SER A 144 13.52 0.85 10.66
N LEU A 145 12.33 0.92 11.23
CA LEU A 145 11.99 0.28 12.52
C LEU A 145 11.58 -1.19 12.36
N ALA A 146 11.17 -1.59 11.16
CA ALA A 146 10.88 -2.98 10.81
C ALA A 146 12.15 -3.72 10.41
N GLU A 147 12.12 -5.04 10.54
CA GLU A 147 13.18 -5.89 9.97
C GLU A 147 13.16 -5.83 8.44
N ASP A 148 14.33 -5.86 7.82
CA ASP A 148 14.47 -5.80 6.36
C ASP A 148 13.70 -6.89 5.64
N VAL A 149 13.13 -6.54 4.48
CA VAL A 149 12.44 -7.47 3.59
C VAL A 149 13.35 -7.84 2.42
N ASN A 150 13.59 -9.12 2.23
CA ASN A 150 14.31 -9.61 1.07
C ASN A 150 13.36 -9.75 -0.14
N PHE A 151 13.20 -8.68 -0.91
CA PHE A 151 12.30 -8.62 -2.06
C PHE A 151 12.65 -9.63 -3.15
N SER A 152 13.93 -9.87 -3.39
CA SER A 152 14.40 -10.83 -4.42
C SER A 152 13.99 -12.26 -4.06
N GLN A 153 14.13 -12.69 -2.81
CA GLN A 153 13.62 -14.01 -2.38
C GLN A 153 12.11 -14.14 -2.58
N LEU A 154 11.38 -13.03 -2.53
CA LEU A 154 9.94 -12.98 -2.82
C LEU A 154 9.64 -12.83 -4.31
N GLY A 155 10.65 -12.85 -5.21
CA GLY A 155 10.52 -12.76 -6.67
C GLY A 155 10.15 -11.37 -7.18
N TYR A 156 10.68 -10.33 -6.54
CA TYR A 156 10.51 -8.95 -6.96
C TYR A 156 11.84 -8.25 -7.18
N ASN A 157 11.94 -7.50 -8.28
CA ASN A 157 12.93 -6.44 -8.42
C ASN A 157 12.44 -5.23 -7.63
N ALA A 158 13.29 -4.68 -6.77
CA ALA A 158 12.96 -3.56 -5.89
C ALA A 158 13.83 -2.35 -6.20
N LYS A 159 13.21 -1.17 -6.25
CA LYS A 159 13.88 0.12 -6.39
C LYS A 159 13.35 1.09 -5.35
N GLU A 160 14.22 1.62 -4.49
CA GLU A 160 13.86 2.73 -3.62
C GLU A 160 13.62 3.98 -4.46
N ILE A 161 12.45 4.60 -4.35
CA ILE A 161 12.02 5.73 -5.19
C ILE A 161 11.72 7.00 -4.42
N GLY A 162 11.70 6.96 -3.11
CA GLY A 162 11.55 8.13 -2.25
C GLY A 162 11.57 7.75 -0.79
N CYS A 163 12.20 8.61 0.01
CA CYS A 163 12.26 8.44 1.45
C CYS A 163 11.99 9.76 2.17
N GLU A 164 11.66 9.63 3.44
CA GLU A 164 11.53 10.72 4.39
C GLU A 164 12.18 10.32 5.71
N ASN A 165 13.03 11.20 6.24
CA ASN A 165 13.67 10.99 7.53
C ASN A 165 12.83 11.70 8.59
N LEU A 166 12.27 10.92 9.49
CA LEU A 166 11.61 11.38 10.70
C LEU A 166 12.61 11.32 11.87
N PHE A 167 12.22 11.80 13.04
CA PHE A 167 13.14 11.96 14.16
C PHE A 167 13.83 10.65 14.60
N PHE A 168 13.06 9.52 14.60
CA PHE A 168 13.58 8.20 14.99
C PHE A 168 13.40 7.13 13.90
N GLU A 169 12.94 7.52 12.72
CA GLU A 169 12.48 6.60 11.71
C GLU A 169 12.84 7.13 10.31
N ARG A 170 13.15 6.23 9.41
CA ARG A 170 13.24 6.51 7.98
C ARG A 170 12.16 5.72 7.25
N LEU A 171 11.22 6.43 6.66
CA LEU A 171 10.20 5.86 5.80
C LEU A 171 10.69 5.85 4.36
N CYS A 172 10.56 4.72 3.67
CA CYS A 172 10.91 4.61 2.27
C CYS A 172 9.80 3.97 1.46
N ILE A 173 9.65 4.43 0.21
CA ILE A 173 8.78 3.78 -0.76
C ILE A 173 9.64 3.03 -1.76
N PHE A 174 9.32 1.75 -1.93
CA PHE A 174 9.87 0.90 -2.95
C PHE A 174 8.88 0.73 -4.11
N GLU A 175 9.38 0.91 -5.32
CA GLU A 175 8.73 0.43 -6.54
C GLU A 175 9.18 -1.01 -6.75
N LEU A 176 8.22 -1.93 -6.76
CA LEU A 176 8.46 -3.34 -6.98
C LEU A 176 7.84 -3.76 -8.31
N THR A 177 8.58 -4.58 -9.06
CA THR A 177 8.11 -5.26 -10.27
C THR A 177 8.41 -6.74 -10.16
N ARG A 178 7.66 -7.58 -10.88
CA ARG A 178 8.00 -9.02 -10.92
C ARG A 178 9.39 -9.23 -11.49
N GLU A 179 10.17 -10.14 -10.91
CA GLU A 179 11.33 -10.68 -11.61
C GLU A 179 10.85 -11.42 -12.86
N GLN A 180 11.48 -11.11 -13.99
CA GLN A 180 11.27 -11.86 -15.23
C GLN A 180 12.08 -13.15 -15.13
N ILE A 181 11.41 -14.29 -15.22
CA ILE A 181 12.03 -15.61 -15.28
C ILE A 181 12.62 -15.84 -16.65
#